data_7bd23fa6bbcf4b885af01785cdc9f518
#
_entry.id   7bd23fa6bbcf4b885af01785cdc9f518
#
_cell.length_a   1.000
_cell.length_b   1.000
_cell.length_c   1.000
_cell.angle_alpha   90.00
_cell.angle_beta   90.00
_cell.angle_gamma   90.00
#
_symmetry.space_group_name_H-M   'P 1'
#
loop_
_entity.id
_entity.type
_entity.pdbx_description
1 polymer ?
#
loop_
_entity_poly.entity_id
_entity_poly.type
_entity_poly.pdbx_seq_one_letter_code
_entity_poly.pdbx_strand_id
1 'polypeptide(L)'
;MICPHCAFDNLPGSEQCGNCQADLTQLDRPTAQDRVERSLMEDPVSRLKPQQAVTLPPGATVRQAIQAMLEYDIGALLIVDDAGRLVGIFSERDLLTKVASPNLDHMDRPVSDFMTPNPETVRPTDSLAFGLHKMDGGGYRHLPVLKDGQPLGMISVRDMLRHITSLCKTCFF
;
A
#
# COMPACT_ATOMS: atom_id res chain seq x y z
N MET A 1 -30.25 -2.32 -14.35
CA MET A 1 -29.37 -3.47 -14.68
C MET A 1 -30.21 -4.58 -15.30
N ILE A 2 -29.96 -4.90 -16.58
CA ILE A 2 -30.80 -5.84 -17.34
C ILE A 2 -30.38 -7.28 -17.02
N CYS A 3 -31.35 -8.11 -16.61
CA CYS A 3 -31.12 -9.53 -16.35
C CYS A 3 -30.83 -10.29 -17.66
N PRO A 4 -29.70 -11.06 -17.77
CA PRO A 4 -29.38 -11.81 -18.97
C PRO A 4 -30.32 -12.99 -19.26
N HIS A 5 -31.06 -13.46 -18.22
CA HIS A 5 -31.97 -14.60 -18.36
C HIS A 5 -33.36 -14.23 -18.85
N CYS A 6 -33.88 -13.06 -18.41
CA CYS A 6 -35.27 -12.71 -18.70
C CYS A 6 -35.47 -11.27 -19.20
N ALA A 7 -34.40 -10.53 -19.42
CA ALA A 7 -34.39 -9.13 -19.87
C ALA A 7 -35.15 -8.14 -18.94
N PHE A 8 -35.49 -8.53 -17.73
CA PHE A 8 -36.10 -7.64 -16.73
C PHE A 8 -35.09 -6.58 -16.27
N ASP A 9 -35.52 -5.32 -16.19
CA ASP A 9 -34.68 -4.22 -15.72
C ASP A 9 -34.76 -4.12 -14.19
N ASN A 10 -33.64 -4.43 -13.54
CA ASN A 10 -33.48 -4.41 -12.09
C ASN A 10 -32.77 -3.13 -11.63
N LEU A 11 -32.94 -2.79 -10.37
CA LEU A 11 -32.15 -1.71 -9.76
C LEU A 11 -30.66 -2.07 -9.80
N PRO A 12 -29.74 -1.10 -10.03
CA PRO A 12 -28.31 -1.32 -9.90
C PRO A 12 -27.97 -1.86 -8.48
N GLY A 13 -27.13 -2.89 -8.41
CA GLY A 13 -26.74 -3.52 -7.13
C GLY A 13 -27.70 -4.60 -6.62
N SER A 14 -28.75 -4.95 -7.37
CA SER A 14 -29.61 -6.08 -7.00
C SER A 14 -28.84 -7.39 -7.08
N GLU A 15 -28.83 -8.17 -5.99
CA GLU A 15 -28.17 -9.48 -5.94
C GLU A 15 -28.92 -10.56 -6.72
N GLN A 16 -30.24 -10.42 -6.84
CA GLN A 16 -31.11 -11.33 -7.55
C GLN A 16 -32.10 -10.58 -8.46
N CYS A 17 -32.44 -11.20 -9.56
CA CYS A 17 -33.45 -10.67 -10.48
C CYS A 17 -34.84 -10.67 -9.84
N GLY A 18 -35.51 -9.52 -9.78
CA GLY A 18 -36.86 -9.39 -9.23
C GLY A 18 -37.93 -10.20 -9.98
N ASN A 19 -37.65 -10.62 -11.23
CA ASN A 19 -38.59 -11.41 -12.02
C ASN A 19 -38.31 -12.92 -12.03
N CYS A 20 -37.04 -13.34 -12.31
CA CYS A 20 -36.71 -14.76 -12.48
C CYS A 20 -35.82 -15.31 -11.38
N GLN A 21 -35.44 -14.48 -10.39
CA GLN A 21 -34.59 -14.82 -9.26
C GLN A 21 -33.17 -15.32 -9.63
N ALA A 22 -32.74 -15.11 -10.88
CA ALA A 22 -31.37 -15.41 -11.29
C ALA A 22 -30.38 -14.56 -10.48
N ASP A 23 -29.23 -15.14 -10.13
CA ASP A 23 -28.15 -14.46 -9.45
C ASP A 23 -27.54 -13.39 -10.39
N LEU A 24 -27.51 -12.15 -9.92
CA LEU A 24 -27.00 -10.98 -10.64
C LEU A 24 -25.69 -10.46 -10.04
N THR A 25 -25.18 -11.06 -8.96
CA THR A 25 -23.98 -10.60 -8.25
C THR A 25 -22.73 -10.53 -9.14
N GLN A 26 -22.70 -11.31 -10.22
CA GLN A 26 -21.61 -11.33 -11.18
C GLN A 26 -21.67 -10.19 -12.20
N LEU A 27 -22.84 -9.56 -12.37
CA LEU A 27 -23.05 -8.51 -13.39
C LEU A 27 -22.52 -7.13 -12.94
N ASP A 28 -22.41 -6.92 -11.62
CA ASP A 28 -21.90 -5.67 -11.04
C ASP A 28 -20.38 -5.70 -10.80
N ARG A 29 -19.70 -6.78 -11.18
CA ARG A 29 -18.24 -6.79 -11.10
C ARG A 29 -17.70 -5.82 -12.14
N PRO A 30 -16.89 -4.84 -11.70
CA PRO A 30 -16.24 -3.94 -12.65
C PRO A 30 -15.38 -4.78 -13.61
N THR A 31 -15.71 -4.72 -14.90
CA THR A 31 -14.92 -5.36 -15.96
C THR A 31 -13.80 -4.41 -16.33
N ALA A 32 -12.56 -4.86 -16.19
CA ALA A 32 -11.40 -4.09 -16.58
C ALA A 32 -11.49 -3.75 -18.08
N GLN A 33 -11.46 -2.46 -18.41
CA GLN A 33 -11.57 -1.96 -19.78
C GLN A 33 -10.25 -2.05 -20.54
N ASP A 34 -9.13 -1.99 -19.79
CA ASP A 34 -7.81 -2.06 -20.37
C ASP A 34 -6.86 -2.96 -19.54
N ARG A 35 -5.61 -3.09 -20.04
CA ARG A 35 -4.59 -3.91 -19.41
C ARG A 35 -4.14 -3.36 -18.04
N VAL A 36 -4.16 -2.06 -17.86
CA VAL A 36 -3.75 -1.41 -16.61
C VAL A 36 -4.79 -1.66 -15.53
N GLU A 37 -6.08 -1.43 -15.86
CA GLU A 37 -7.18 -1.72 -14.94
C GLU A 37 -7.20 -3.18 -14.53
N ARG A 38 -7.04 -4.09 -15.51
CA ARG A 38 -6.99 -5.52 -15.22
C ARG A 38 -5.85 -5.86 -14.25
N SER A 39 -4.66 -5.34 -14.51
CA SER A 39 -3.52 -5.58 -13.63
C SER A 39 -3.73 -5.00 -12.22
N LEU A 40 -4.29 -3.79 -12.12
CA LEU A 40 -4.59 -3.21 -10.81
C LEU A 40 -5.61 -4.04 -10.03
N MET A 41 -6.62 -4.60 -10.69
CA MET A 41 -7.68 -5.37 -10.05
C MET A 41 -7.27 -6.81 -9.70
N GLU A 42 -6.49 -7.46 -10.56
CA GLU A 42 -6.20 -8.89 -10.48
C GLU A 42 -4.79 -9.20 -9.95
N ASP A 43 -3.78 -8.35 -10.28
CA ASP A 43 -2.41 -8.63 -9.86
C ASP A 43 -2.24 -8.40 -8.35
N PRO A 44 -1.57 -9.32 -7.64
CA PRO A 44 -1.28 -9.18 -6.22
C PRO A 44 -0.13 -8.19 -5.97
N VAL A 45 -0.09 -7.62 -4.76
CA VAL A 45 0.99 -6.74 -4.27
C VAL A 45 2.37 -7.37 -4.46
N SER A 46 2.48 -8.70 -4.30
CA SER A 46 3.73 -9.43 -4.54
C SER A 46 4.28 -9.27 -5.96
N ARG A 47 3.44 -8.89 -6.95
CA ARG A 47 3.86 -8.57 -8.32
C ARG A 47 4.84 -7.41 -8.39
N LEU A 48 4.74 -6.45 -7.48
CA LEU A 48 5.66 -5.32 -7.37
C LEU A 48 7.04 -5.71 -6.83
N LYS A 49 7.21 -6.97 -6.38
CA LYS A 49 8.44 -7.47 -5.75
C LYS A 49 8.87 -6.56 -4.59
N PRO A 50 8.09 -6.49 -3.50
CA PRO A 50 8.40 -5.64 -2.36
C PRO A 50 9.86 -5.83 -1.94
N GLN A 51 10.60 -4.72 -1.88
CA GLN A 51 11.98 -4.78 -1.41
C GLN A 51 12.01 -5.04 0.08
N GLN A 52 13.00 -5.79 0.54
CA GLN A 52 13.20 -6.01 1.97
C GLN A 52 13.33 -4.65 2.66
N ALA A 53 12.47 -4.42 3.64
CA ALA A 53 12.48 -3.16 4.37
C ALA A 53 13.68 -3.10 5.32
N VAL A 54 14.30 -1.94 5.39
CA VAL A 54 15.26 -1.62 6.46
C VAL A 54 14.47 -1.42 7.73
N THR A 55 14.89 -2.06 8.81
CA THR A 55 14.22 -2.03 10.11
C THR A 55 15.12 -1.49 11.19
N LEU A 56 14.53 -0.77 12.16
CA LEU A 56 15.20 -0.31 13.37
C LEU A 56 14.32 -0.60 14.60
N PRO A 57 14.92 -0.76 15.80
CA PRO A 57 14.15 -0.86 17.03
C PRO A 57 13.60 0.52 17.44
N PRO A 58 12.53 0.58 18.27
CA PRO A 58 11.90 1.85 18.69
C PRO A 58 12.86 2.79 19.43
N GLY A 59 13.86 2.23 20.12
CA GLY A 59 14.88 2.98 20.86
C GLY A 59 16.02 3.51 20.00
N ALA A 60 16.09 3.18 18.71
CA ALA A 60 17.11 3.77 17.82
C ALA A 60 16.93 5.29 17.75
N THR A 61 18.02 6.03 17.61
CA THR A 61 17.96 7.49 17.55
C THR A 61 17.49 7.97 16.15
N VAL A 62 16.93 9.17 16.09
CA VAL A 62 16.59 9.83 14.83
C VAL A 62 17.82 9.92 13.92
N ARG A 63 19.00 10.20 14.48
CA ARG A 63 20.27 10.20 13.75
C ARG A 63 20.55 8.87 13.05
N GLN A 64 20.37 7.75 13.76
CA GLN A 64 20.54 6.42 13.18
C GLN A 64 19.52 6.15 12.08
N ALA A 65 18.28 6.59 12.25
CA ALA A 65 17.24 6.44 11.24
C ALA A 65 17.59 7.23 9.96
N ILE A 66 18.02 8.48 10.10
CA ILE A 66 18.45 9.31 8.96
C ILE A 66 19.66 8.69 8.26
N GLN A 67 20.66 8.22 9.04
CA GLN A 67 21.83 7.58 8.47
C GLN A 67 21.46 6.34 7.66
N ALA A 68 20.58 5.48 8.17
CA ALA A 68 20.09 4.32 7.44
C ALA A 68 19.32 4.73 6.15
N MET A 69 18.48 5.77 6.23
CA MET A 69 17.75 6.25 5.03
C MET A 69 18.71 6.73 3.94
N LEU A 70 19.78 7.43 4.31
CA LEU A 70 20.81 7.90 3.37
C LEU A 70 21.65 6.75 2.82
N GLU A 71 22.08 5.82 3.67
CA GLU A 71 22.93 4.68 3.30
C GLU A 71 22.23 3.76 2.29
N TYR A 72 20.94 3.51 2.50
CA TYR A 72 20.16 2.60 1.65
C TYR A 72 19.36 3.31 0.55
N ASP A 73 19.46 4.65 0.43
CA ASP A 73 18.71 5.48 -0.53
C ASP A 73 17.18 5.21 -0.47
N ILE A 74 16.63 5.22 0.75
CA ILE A 74 15.22 4.92 1.01
C ILE A 74 14.48 6.09 1.64
N GLY A 75 13.21 6.29 1.25
CA GLY A 75 12.35 7.35 1.79
C GLY A 75 11.57 6.98 3.06
N ALA A 76 11.69 5.75 3.53
CA ALA A 76 11.06 5.29 4.77
C ALA A 76 11.71 4.01 5.27
N LEU A 77 11.63 3.77 6.58
CA LEU A 77 12.05 2.53 7.24
C LEU A 77 10.99 2.07 8.24
N LEU A 78 11.04 0.80 8.60
CA LEU A 78 10.09 0.19 9.52
C LEU A 78 10.65 0.12 10.92
N ILE A 79 9.81 0.37 11.91
CA ILE A 79 10.15 0.22 13.32
C ILE A 79 9.53 -1.09 13.80
N VAL A 80 10.38 -1.98 14.32
CA VAL A 80 9.98 -3.31 14.78
C VAL A 80 10.37 -3.51 16.23
N ASP A 81 9.54 -4.23 16.98
CA ASP A 81 9.85 -4.61 18.36
C ASP A 81 10.86 -5.78 18.42
N ASP A 82 11.24 -6.18 19.64
CA ASP A 82 12.19 -7.28 19.88
C ASP A 82 11.68 -8.65 19.36
N ALA A 83 10.35 -8.77 19.14
CA ALA A 83 9.75 -9.96 18.54
C ALA A 83 9.67 -9.87 16.99
N GLY A 84 10.22 -8.82 16.38
CA GLY A 84 10.18 -8.58 14.93
C GLY A 84 8.84 -8.07 14.42
N ARG A 85 7.90 -7.69 15.30
CA ARG A 85 6.57 -7.19 14.89
C ARG A 85 6.65 -5.72 14.54
N LEU A 86 5.93 -5.32 13.50
CA LEU A 86 5.83 -3.94 13.07
C LEU A 86 5.10 -3.11 14.14
N VAL A 87 5.75 -2.05 14.63
CA VAL A 87 5.17 -1.11 15.60
C VAL A 87 5.07 0.31 15.04
N GLY A 88 5.80 0.63 13.98
CA GLY A 88 5.75 1.95 13.36
C GLY A 88 6.45 2.04 12.01
N ILE A 89 6.29 3.18 11.38
CA ILE A 89 7.02 3.60 10.18
C ILE A 89 7.61 4.99 10.41
N PHE A 90 8.85 5.21 10.00
CA PHE A 90 9.49 6.52 9.99
C PHE A 90 9.86 6.88 8.56
N SER A 91 9.45 8.06 8.10
CA SER A 91 9.58 8.49 6.72
C SER A 91 10.17 9.89 6.59
N GLU A 92 10.57 10.27 5.36
CA GLU A 92 10.99 11.64 5.02
C GLU A 92 9.94 12.68 5.45
N ARG A 93 8.64 12.34 5.38
CA ARG A 93 7.58 13.24 5.83
C ARG A 93 7.66 13.46 7.34
N ASP A 94 7.87 12.39 8.14
CA ASP A 94 8.01 12.51 9.59
C ASP A 94 9.24 13.33 9.95
N LEU A 95 10.35 13.14 9.22
CA LEU A 95 11.55 13.95 9.37
C LEU A 95 11.26 15.44 9.13
N LEU A 96 10.58 15.78 8.03
CA LEU A 96 10.28 17.16 7.68
C LEU A 96 9.24 17.82 8.59
N THR A 97 8.22 17.06 9.04
CA THR A 97 7.09 17.63 9.77
C THR A 97 7.22 17.57 11.28
N LYS A 98 7.97 16.58 11.81
CA LYS A 98 8.07 16.34 13.26
C LYS A 98 9.47 16.62 13.80
N VAL A 99 10.53 16.39 13.01
CA VAL A 99 11.92 16.51 13.46
C VAL A 99 12.56 17.82 13.03
N ALA A 100 12.30 18.29 11.81
CA ALA A 100 12.87 19.52 11.26
C ALA A 100 12.29 20.76 11.97
N SER A 101 12.70 20.96 13.20
CA SER A 101 12.47 22.16 14.01
C SER A 101 13.77 22.98 14.05
N PRO A 102 13.70 24.30 14.25
CA PRO A 102 14.90 25.15 14.40
C PRO A 102 15.84 24.71 15.51
N ASN A 103 15.36 23.94 16.49
CA ASN A 103 16.17 23.34 17.54
C ASN A 103 16.51 21.92 17.13
N LEU A 104 17.72 21.68 16.64
CA LEU A 104 18.30 20.38 16.26
C LEU A 104 18.44 19.36 17.41
N ASP A 105 17.78 19.57 18.53
CA ASP A 105 17.88 18.77 19.77
C ASP A 105 17.19 17.38 19.66
N HIS A 106 16.61 17.08 18.49
CA HIS A 106 15.86 15.83 18.30
C HIS A 106 16.71 14.67 17.79
N MET A 107 17.94 14.91 17.35
CA MET A 107 18.77 13.89 16.68
C MET A 107 19.12 12.68 17.56
N ASP A 108 19.26 12.89 18.86
CA ASP A 108 19.62 11.84 19.81
C ASP A 108 18.41 11.27 20.57
N ARG A 109 17.20 11.75 20.23
CA ARG A 109 15.94 11.21 20.76
C ARG A 109 15.57 9.91 20.03
N PRO A 110 14.81 9.02 20.69
CA PRO A 110 14.36 7.77 20.09
C PRO A 110 13.40 8.03 18.92
N VAL A 111 13.53 7.23 17.87
CA VAL A 111 12.67 7.32 16.67
C VAL A 111 11.20 7.06 16.98
N SER A 112 10.89 6.33 18.05
CA SER A 112 9.52 6.10 18.52
C SER A 112 8.75 7.38 18.84
N ASP A 113 9.45 8.47 19.21
CA ASP A 113 8.80 9.75 19.50
C ASP A 113 8.26 10.46 18.25
N PHE A 114 8.80 10.11 17.08
CA PHE A 114 8.54 10.79 15.81
C PHE A 114 7.93 9.89 14.75
N MET A 115 8.00 8.56 14.89
CA MET A 115 7.40 7.61 13.95
C MET A 115 5.89 7.79 13.85
N THR A 116 5.30 7.26 12.79
CA THR A 116 3.86 7.01 12.71
C THR A 116 3.61 5.61 13.26
N PRO A 117 2.93 5.49 14.42
CA PRO A 117 2.65 4.20 15.04
C PRO A 117 1.54 3.47 14.29
N ASN A 118 1.53 2.12 14.38
CA ASN A 118 0.50 1.25 13.80
C ASN A 118 0.16 1.63 12.36
N PRO A 119 1.14 1.67 11.44
CA PRO A 119 0.89 2.08 10.07
C PRO A 119 -0.07 1.12 9.37
N GLU A 120 -0.83 1.63 8.39
CA GLU A 120 -1.59 0.80 7.47
C GLU A 120 -0.67 -0.15 6.70
N THR A 121 -1.14 -1.37 6.52
CA THR A 121 -0.36 -2.45 5.91
C THR A 121 -1.14 -3.17 4.83
N VAL A 122 -0.45 -3.92 3.98
CA VAL A 122 -1.04 -4.80 2.97
C VAL A 122 -0.42 -6.19 3.06
N ARG A 123 -1.14 -7.19 2.53
CA ARG A 123 -0.64 -8.56 2.38
C ARG A 123 -0.05 -8.75 0.98
N PRO A 124 0.87 -9.69 0.80
CA PRO A 124 1.41 -10.02 -0.54
C PRO A 124 0.32 -10.42 -1.55
N THR A 125 -0.80 -10.96 -1.06
CA THR A 125 -1.94 -11.45 -1.85
C THR A 125 -3.01 -10.40 -2.13
N ASP A 126 -2.97 -9.25 -1.47
CA ASP A 126 -3.92 -8.16 -1.72
C ASP A 126 -3.72 -7.60 -3.13
N SER A 127 -4.79 -7.13 -3.78
CA SER A 127 -4.70 -6.56 -5.12
C SER A 127 -3.94 -5.23 -5.13
N LEU A 128 -3.36 -4.87 -6.28
CA LEU A 128 -2.72 -3.58 -6.45
C LEU A 128 -3.70 -2.43 -6.25
N ALA A 129 -4.95 -2.58 -6.71
CA ALA A 129 -6.01 -1.60 -6.49
C ALA A 129 -6.28 -1.35 -5.01
N PHE A 130 -6.28 -2.41 -4.18
CA PHE A 130 -6.45 -2.27 -2.73
C PHE A 130 -5.28 -1.52 -2.10
N GLY A 131 -4.04 -1.84 -2.50
CA GLY A 131 -2.85 -1.09 -2.05
C GLY A 131 -2.91 0.38 -2.46
N LEU A 132 -3.29 0.67 -3.70
CA LEU A 132 -3.43 2.04 -4.21
C LEU A 132 -4.53 2.81 -3.46
N HIS A 133 -5.69 2.18 -3.22
CA HIS A 133 -6.78 2.77 -2.45
C HIS A 133 -6.34 3.17 -1.04
N LYS A 134 -5.58 2.32 -0.34
CA LYS A 134 -5.02 2.66 0.97
C LYS A 134 -4.04 3.84 0.90
N MET A 135 -3.19 3.89 -0.12
CA MET A 135 -2.27 5.00 -0.31
C MET A 135 -3.01 6.32 -0.54
N ASP A 136 -4.04 6.31 -1.38
CA ASP A 136 -4.84 7.49 -1.72
C ASP A 136 -5.65 7.98 -0.52
N GLY A 137 -6.48 7.11 0.06
CA GLY A 137 -7.37 7.46 1.16
C GLY A 137 -6.64 7.92 2.43
N GLY A 138 -5.46 7.38 2.73
CA GLY A 138 -4.65 7.74 3.89
C GLY A 138 -3.54 8.76 3.58
N GLY A 139 -3.34 9.13 2.32
CA GLY A 139 -2.24 10.00 1.91
C GLY A 139 -0.86 9.37 2.15
N TYR A 140 -0.78 8.04 2.18
CA TYR A 140 0.47 7.30 2.42
C TYR A 140 1.26 7.15 1.13
N ARG A 141 2.57 7.36 1.19
CA ARG A 141 3.48 7.11 0.05
C ARG A 141 4.17 5.75 0.13
N HIS A 142 4.11 5.11 1.29
CA HIS A 142 4.72 3.82 1.59
C HIS A 142 3.73 2.95 2.36
N LEU A 143 3.65 1.67 2.02
CA LEU A 143 2.87 0.68 2.74
C LEU A 143 3.76 -0.52 3.07
N PRO A 144 3.89 -0.87 4.35
CA PRO A 144 4.50 -2.12 4.76
C PRO A 144 3.71 -3.31 4.23
N VAL A 145 4.42 -4.31 3.73
CA VAL A 145 3.86 -5.59 3.30
C VAL A 145 4.11 -6.61 4.40
N LEU A 146 3.04 -7.12 5.01
CA LEU A 146 3.14 -8.12 6.07
C LEU A 146 2.80 -9.52 5.57
N LYS A 147 3.59 -10.49 6.01
CA LYS A 147 3.29 -11.91 5.89
C LYS A 147 3.32 -12.54 7.29
N ASP A 148 2.24 -13.19 7.68
CA ASP A 148 2.10 -13.85 8.99
C ASP A 148 2.42 -12.90 10.17
N GLY A 149 2.05 -11.62 10.05
CA GLY A 149 2.26 -10.59 11.08
C GLY A 149 3.65 -9.97 11.11
N GLN A 150 4.59 -10.44 10.26
CA GLN A 150 5.95 -9.90 10.18
C GLN A 150 6.18 -9.11 8.88
N PRO A 151 7.01 -8.08 8.90
CA PRO A 151 7.38 -7.31 7.72
C PRO A 151 8.11 -8.18 6.69
N LEU A 152 7.50 -8.39 5.54
CA LEU A 152 8.13 -9.01 4.38
C LEU A 152 8.94 -7.97 3.58
N GLY A 153 8.45 -6.74 3.53
CA GLY A 153 9.03 -5.67 2.75
C GLY A 153 8.16 -4.43 2.78
N MET A 154 8.37 -3.55 1.82
CA MET A 154 7.61 -2.31 1.66
C MET A 154 7.35 -2.04 0.18
N ILE A 155 6.20 -1.46 -0.13
CA ILE A 155 5.86 -0.91 -1.44
C ILE A 155 5.64 0.59 -1.34
N SER A 156 5.89 1.30 -2.42
CA SER A 156 5.71 2.75 -2.51
C SER A 156 4.85 3.15 -3.72
N VAL A 157 4.36 4.38 -3.72
CA VAL A 157 3.72 4.99 -4.90
C VAL A 157 4.63 4.93 -6.13
N ARG A 158 5.95 5.04 -5.94
CA ARG A 158 6.94 4.93 -7.02
C ARG A 158 6.93 3.54 -7.66
N ASP A 159 6.76 2.48 -6.87
CA ASP A 159 6.68 1.10 -7.39
C ASP A 159 5.40 0.89 -8.18
N MET A 160 4.26 1.42 -7.71
CA MET A 160 3.00 1.43 -8.46
C MET A 160 3.16 2.16 -9.80
N LEU A 161 3.77 3.36 -9.81
CA LEU A 161 4.00 4.12 -11.04
C LEU A 161 4.90 3.37 -12.02
N ARG A 162 5.98 2.75 -11.55
CA ARG A 162 6.87 1.93 -12.40
C ARG A 162 6.12 0.77 -13.03
N HIS A 163 5.27 0.09 -12.25
CA HIS A 163 4.46 -1.01 -12.75
C HIS A 163 3.50 -0.54 -13.84
N ILE A 164 2.68 0.49 -13.58
CA ILE A 164 1.73 1.07 -14.54
C ILE A 164 2.46 1.52 -15.81
N THR A 165 3.56 2.27 -15.66
CA THR A 165 4.35 2.74 -16.80
C THR A 165 4.90 1.61 -17.65
N SER A 166 5.29 0.49 -17.03
CA SER A 166 5.77 -0.70 -17.75
C SER A 166 4.67 -1.33 -18.60
N LEU A 167 3.43 -1.33 -18.11
CA LEU A 167 2.28 -1.83 -18.87
C LEU A 167 1.93 -0.94 -20.04
N CYS A 168 1.99 0.40 -19.86
CA CYS A 168 1.74 1.37 -20.93
C CYS A 168 2.79 1.28 -22.07
N LYS A 169 4.07 1.10 -21.74
CA LYS A 169 5.14 0.98 -22.76
C LYS A 169 4.98 -0.22 -23.69
N THR A 170 4.34 -1.28 -23.22
CA THR A 170 4.10 -2.49 -24.03
C THR A 170 2.95 -2.32 -25.05
N CYS A 171 2.22 -1.20 -25.01
CA CYS A 171 1.15 -0.88 -25.96
C CYS A 171 1.62 -0.05 -27.16
N PHE A 172 2.90 0.37 -27.19
CA PHE A 172 3.45 1.23 -28.25
C PHE A 172 4.45 0.53 -29.19
N PHE A 173 4.55 -0.83 -29.10
CA PHE A 173 5.37 -1.61 -30.03
C PHE A 173 4.60 -2.82 -30.54
#